data_2130b480d7576a6f20ee6b73e23249f4
#
_entry.id   2130b480d7576a6f20ee6b73e23249f4
#
_cell.length_a   1.000
_cell.length_b   1.000
_cell.length_c   1.000
_cell.angle_alpha   90.00
_cell.angle_beta   90.00
_cell.angle_gamma   90.00
#
_symmetry.space_group_name_H-M   'P 1'
#
loop_
_entity.id
_entity.type
_entity.pdbx_description
1 polymer ?
#
loop_
_entity_poly.entity_id
_entity_poly.type
_entity_poly.pdbx_seq_one_letter_code
_entity_poly.pdbx_strand_id
1 'polypeptide(L)'
;MIIFGGVDGTGVWNNDKYAKIFEYSFVRILYNSWMAGPRNYERGPVTADNKLSDYTYFSALRTYRHVLSNWKASESAVFLAGYSRGGAAIIEVAKWLKNKGIPVECLILFDPVDRTGQMGLPWKDTPIADTVKTIVYAKRMKSAKSRESFGNCGLRMWNGERTPYKEFFATHGGLGGVPWTEPKAGGFIDEGPPDFKTRVTVAMDRAGANAVQKWSFDLVMDALLECEERLREPDDPAKQPGANPRRPGQEPKIHVVQPGDWLSKIAITYYGDMNKWRVIYDHPQNRRTIGANPNLIKPGQRLLIP
;
A
#
# COMPACT_ATOMS: atom_id res chain seq x y z
N MET A 1 -14.21 8.17 9.47
CA MET A 1 -14.37 7.02 8.52
C MET A 1 -13.18 7.00 7.55
N ILE A 2 -12.81 5.82 7.02
CA ILE A 2 -11.65 5.72 6.12
C ILE A 2 -12.11 5.27 4.73
N ILE A 3 -11.97 6.16 3.76
CA ILE A 3 -12.42 5.98 2.38
C ILE A 3 -11.33 5.27 1.59
N PHE A 4 -11.68 4.20 0.88
CA PHE A 4 -10.78 3.49 -0.01
C PHE A 4 -11.13 3.71 -1.47
N GLY A 5 -10.12 3.97 -2.29
CA GLY A 5 -10.23 4.00 -3.74
C GLY A 5 -9.14 3.15 -4.40
N GLY A 6 -9.54 2.17 -5.22
CA GLY A 6 -8.62 1.27 -5.90
C GLY A 6 -8.81 1.26 -7.41
N VAL A 7 -7.70 1.29 -8.16
CA VAL A 7 -7.68 1.13 -9.62
C VAL A 7 -6.69 0.04 -10.00
N ASP A 8 -7.16 -1.00 -10.66
CA ASP A 8 -6.36 -2.17 -11.01
C ASP A 8 -5.61 -2.01 -12.35
N GLY A 9 -4.80 -3.00 -12.70
CA GLY A 9 -3.97 -3.01 -13.89
C GLY A 9 -4.74 -3.24 -15.19
N THR A 10 -4.03 -3.04 -16.29
CA THR A 10 -4.55 -3.30 -17.65
C THR A 10 -4.90 -4.76 -17.84
N GLY A 11 -6.06 -5.02 -18.44
CA GLY A 11 -6.51 -6.38 -18.73
C GLY A 11 -7.37 -6.49 -19.99
N VAL A 12 -8.06 -7.60 -20.13
CA VAL A 12 -8.88 -7.93 -21.30
C VAL A 12 -10.23 -7.22 -21.30
N TRP A 13 -10.87 -7.12 -22.48
CA TRP A 13 -12.20 -6.51 -22.64
C TRP A 13 -13.30 -7.22 -21.84
N ASN A 14 -13.33 -8.54 -21.92
CA ASN A 14 -14.36 -9.33 -21.27
C ASN A 14 -14.26 -9.21 -19.75
N ASN A 15 -15.33 -8.75 -19.13
CA ASN A 15 -15.34 -8.49 -17.67
C ASN A 15 -15.17 -9.75 -16.83
N ASP A 16 -15.75 -10.88 -17.25
CA ASP A 16 -15.65 -12.12 -16.48
C ASP A 16 -14.22 -12.68 -16.55
N LYS A 17 -13.61 -12.63 -17.73
CA LYS A 17 -12.19 -12.99 -17.89
C LYS A 17 -11.29 -12.04 -17.10
N TYR A 18 -11.58 -10.74 -17.13
CA TYR A 18 -10.84 -9.77 -16.33
C TYR A 18 -10.97 -10.08 -14.84
N ALA A 19 -12.19 -10.30 -14.36
CA ALA A 19 -12.46 -10.61 -12.97
C ALA A 19 -11.73 -11.88 -12.50
N LYS A 20 -11.61 -12.88 -13.36
CA LYS A 20 -10.89 -14.12 -13.08
C LYS A 20 -9.37 -13.91 -13.06
N ILE A 21 -8.81 -13.13 -14.00
CA ILE A 21 -7.37 -12.84 -14.06
C ILE A 21 -6.94 -12.04 -12.83
N PHE A 22 -7.74 -11.05 -12.43
CA PHE A 22 -7.46 -10.14 -11.33
C PHE A 22 -8.12 -10.53 -10.01
N GLU A 23 -8.57 -11.78 -9.88
CA GLU A 23 -9.24 -12.27 -8.66
C GLU A 23 -8.38 -12.05 -7.41
N TYR A 24 -7.08 -12.25 -7.55
CA TYR A 24 -6.11 -12.15 -6.46
C TYR A 24 -5.17 -10.94 -6.60
N SER A 25 -5.51 -9.95 -7.43
CA SER A 25 -4.73 -8.73 -7.47
C SER A 25 -4.72 -8.04 -6.10
N PHE A 26 -3.62 -7.42 -5.73
CA PHE A 26 -3.49 -6.81 -4.42
C PHE A 26 -4.47 -5.65 -4.22
N VAL A 27 -4.76 -4.89 -5.27
CA VAL A 27 -5.79 -3.84 -5.23
C VAL A 27 -7.17 -4.42 -4.93
N ARG A 28 -7.51 -5.54 -5.57
CA ARG A 28 -8.80 -6.20 -5.35
C ARG A 28 -8.91 -6.87 -3.98
N ILE A 29 -7.82 -7.45 -3.48
CA ILE A 29 -7.78 -8.00 -2.12
C ILE A 29 -8.00 -6.88 -1.11
N LEU A 30 -7.30 -5.75 -1.23
CA LEU A 30 -7.50 -4.59 -0.36
C LEU A 30 -8.95 -4.10 -0.40
N TYR A 31 -9.53 -3.95 -1.60
CA TYR A 31 -10.93 -3.57 -1.75
C TYR A 31 -11.88 -4.56 -1.06
N ASN A 32 -11.71 -5.87 -1.30
CA ASN A 32 -12.59 -6.89 -0.75
C ASN A 32 -12.51 -6.96 0.79
N SER A 33 -11.32 -6.75 1.34
CA SER A 33 -11.06 -6.80 2.79
C SER A 33 -11.36 -5.49 3.51
N TRP A 34 -11.70 -4.41 2.77
CA TRP A 34 -11.85 -3.07 3.35
C TRP A 34 -13.15 -2.97 4.15
N MET A 35 -13.03 -2.79 5.47
CA MET A 35 -14.16 -2.68 6.39
C MET A 35 -14.23 -1.31 7.10
N ALA A 36 -13.22 -0.44 6.91
CA ALA A 36 -13.07 0.81 7.64
C ALA A 36 -13.96 1.97 7.12
N GLY A 37 -14.68 1.74 6.00
CA GLY A 37 -15.59 2.74 5.44
C GLY A 37 -15.93 2.52 3.96
N PRO A 38 -16.43 3.58 3.29
CA PRO A 38 -16.77 3.54 1.88
C PRO A 38 -15.60 3.08 1.02
N ARG A 39 -15.88 2.23 0.04
CA ARG A 39 -14.86 1.68 -0.86
C ARG A 39 -15.29 1.69 -2.30
N ASN A 40 -14.36 1.94 -3.20
CA ASN A 40 -14.53 1.87 -4.64
C ASN A 40 -13.43 1.00 -5.24
N TYR A 41 -13.78 0.22 -6.24
CA TYR A 41 -12.85 -0.55 -7.06
C TYR A 41 -13.17 -0.30 -8.54
N GLU A 42 -12.17 0.16 -9.26
CA GLU A 42 -12.23 0.30 -10.71
C GLU A 42 -11.36 -0.78 -11.33
N ARG A 43 -11.93 -1.53 -12.26
CA ARG A 43 -11.11 -2.37 -13.11
C ARG A 43 -10.17 -1.48 -13.93
N GLY A 44 -8.99 -1.98 -14.21
CA GLY A 44 -8.03 -1.26 -15.04
C GLY A 44 -8.47 -1.16 -16.51
N PRO A 45 -7.75 -0.35 -17.29
CA PRO A 45 -8.01 -0.13 -18.70
C PRO A 45 -7.82 -1.41 -19.52
N VAL A 46 -8.36 -1.41 -20.71
CA VAL A 46 -8.22 -2.54 -21.64
C VAL A 46 -6.89 -2.50 -22.38
N THR A 47 -6.39 -3.68 -22.74
CA THR A 47 -5.21 -3.78 -23.59
C THR A 47 -5.49 -3.20 -24.97
N ALA A 48 -4.67 -2.29 -25.36
CA ALA A 48 -4.15 -2.00 -26.66
C ALA A 48 -4.99 -1.33 -27.71
N ASP A 49 -6.18 -1.66 -28.00
CA ASP A 49 -6.67 -1.25 -29.34
C ASP A 49 -7.35 0.10 -29.39
N ASN A 50 -7.31 0.84 -28.31
CA ASN A 50 -8.20 1.96 -28.22
C ASN A 50 -7.57 3.31 -28.05
N LYS A 51 -7.34 3.88 -29.17
CA LYS A 51 -7.19 5.32 -29.38
C LYS A 51 -8.42 6.14 -28.93
N LEU A 52 -9.51 5.52 -28.46
CA LEU A 52 -10.80 6.19 -28.30
C LEU A 52 -11.31 6.28 -26.86
N SER A 53 -10.76 5.53 -25.92
CA SER A 53 -11.23 5.64 -24.53
C SER A 53 -10.10 5.38 -23.59
N ASP A 54 -9.58 6.44 -23.03
CA ASP A 54 -8.69 6.30 -21.91
C ASP A 54 -9.46 5.92 -20.65
N TYR A 55 -9.71 4.63 -20.53
CA TYR A 55 -10.33 4.08 -19.32
C TYR A 55 -9.50 4.43 -18.08
N THR A 56 -8.20 4.69 -18.22
CA THR A 56 -7.34 5.16 -17.13
C THR A 56 -7.85 6.48 -16.57
N TYR A 57 -8.15 7.45 -17.45
CA TYR A 57 -8.74 8.71 -17.05
C TYR A 57 -10.10 8.55 -16.37
N PHE A 58 -11.00 7.78 -16.96
CA PHE A 58 -12.33 7.58 -16.39
C PHE A 58 -12.29 6.81 -15.07
N SER A 59 -11.40 5.84 -14.92
CA SER A 59 -11.21 5.15 -13.64
C SER A 59 -10.68 6.10 -12.57
N ALA A 60 -9.70 6.94 -12.90
CA ALA A 60 -9.23 8.00 -12.02
C ALA A 60 -10.38 8.94 -11.63
N LEU A 61 -11.17 9.41 -12.60
CA LEU A 61 -12.28 10.33 -12.37
C LEU A 61 -13.38 9.73 -11.48
N ARG A 62 -13.73 8.45 -11.68
CA ARG A 62 -14.73 7.77 -10.83
C ARG A 62 -14.21 7.59 -9.41
N THR A 63 -12.95 7.18 -9.25
CA THR A 63 -12.31 7.07 -7.94
C THR A 63 -12.24 8.42 -7.24
N TYR A 64 -11.85 9.47 -7.94
CA TYR A 64 -11.83 10.83 -7.41
C TYR A 64 -13.23 11.29 -6.94
N ARG A 65 -14.27 11.06 -7.76
CA ARG A 65 -15.66 11.40 -7.40
C ARG A 65 -16.15 10.60 -6.20
N HIS A 66 -15.79 9.32 -6.12
CA HIS A 66 -16.09 8.48 -4.96
C HIS A 66 -15.51 9.07 -3.67
N VAL A 67 -14.25 9.51 -3.71
CA VAL A 67 -13.64 10.17 -2.56
C VAL A 67 -14.39 11.46 -2.22
N LEU A 68 -14.66 12.33 -3.19
CA LEU A 68 -15.35 13.60 -2.93
C LEU A 68 -16.74 13.42 -2.34
N SER A 69 -17.50 12.43 -2.82
CA SER A 69 -18.87 12.19 -2.32
C SER A 69 -18.94 11.62 -0.92
N ASN A 70 -17.81 11.07 -0.41
CA ASN A 70 -17.74 10.50 0.93
C ASN A 70 -16.88 11.32 1.89
N TRP A 71 -16.16 12.34 1.39
CA TRP A 71 -15.23 13.13 2.18
C TRP A 71 -15.96 14.04 3.16
N LYS A 72 -15.56 13.94 4.43
CA LYS A 72 -15.93 14.89 5.49
C LYS A 72 -14.64 15.34 6.15
N ALA A 73 -14.34 16.62 6.11
CA ALA A 73 -13.05 17.18 6.56
C ALA A 73 -12.63 16.67 7.93
N SER A 74 -12.32 16.79 8.88
CA SER A 74 -11.91 16.29 10.19
C SER A 74 -12.33 14.82 10.55
N GLU A 75 -13.34 14.25 9.85
CA GLU A 75 -13.88 12.93 10.18
C GLU A 75 -13.45 11.82 9.22
N SER A 76 -12.72 12.17 8.16
CA SER A 76 -12.37 11.23 7.11
C SER A 76 -10.87 11.15 6.85
N ALA A 77 -10.42 9.99 6.36
CA ALA A 77 -9.11 9.80 5.77
C ALA A 77 -9.24 9.06 4.44
N VAL A 78 -8.24 9.16 3.57
CA VAL A 78 -8.26 8.61 2.22
C VAL A 78 -7.10 7.64 2.04
N PHE A 79 -7.41 6.41 1.63
CA PHE A 79 -6.46 5.39 1.20
C PHE A 79 -6.66 5.12 -0.28
N LEU A 80 -5.59 5.16 -1.04
CA LEU A 80 -5.63 4.94 -2.48
C LEU A 80 -4.68 3.81 -2.86
N ALA A 81 -5.14 2.89 -3.71
CA ALA A 81 -4.32 1.78 -4.20
C ALA A 81 -4.37 1.67 -5.72
N GLY A 82 -3.22 1.39 -6.34
CA GLY A 82 -3.19 1.21 -7.79
C GLY A 82 -2.09 0.28 -8.27
N TYR A 83 -2.41 -0.50 -9.31
CA TYR A 83 -1.47 -1.40 -9.97
C TYR A 83 -1.29 -1.02 -11.44
N SER A 84 -0.04 -1.07 -11.94
CA SER A 84 0.26 -0.80 -13.36
C SER A 84 -0.28 0.57 -13.79
N ARG A 85 -1.09 0.64 -14.88
CA ARG A 85 -1.75 1.89 -15.30
C ARG A 85 -2.77 2.41 -14.26
N GLY A 86 -3.34 1.53 -13.44
CA GLY A 86 -4.12 1.95 -12.28
C GLY A 86 -3.30 2.70 -11.24
N GLY A 87 -2.01 2.38 -11.12
CA GLY A 87 -1.08 3.14 -10.29
C GLY A 87 -0.88 4.57 -10.79
N ALA A 88 -0.73 4.77 -12.09
CA ALA A 88 -0.68 6.12 -12.69
C ALA A 88 -1.99 6.89 -12.44
N ALA A 89 -3.14 6.23 -12.59
CA ALA A 89 -4.45 6.82 -12.31
C ALA A 89 -4.57 7.31 -10.86
N ILE A 90 -4.11 6.52 -9.91
CA ILE A 90 -4.19 6.85 -8.48
C ILE A 90 -3.22 7.98 -8.09
N ILE A 91 -2.04 8.07 -8.72
CA ILE A 91 -1.14 9.21 -8.55
C ILE A 91 -1.83 10.51 -9.00
N GLU A 92 -2.52 10.47 -10.13
CA GLU A 92 -3.27 11.63 -10.63
C GLU A 92 -4.47 11.97 -9.72
N VAL A 93 -5.18 10.96 -9.19
CA VAL A 93 -6.23 11.18 -8.18
C VAL A 93 -5.68 11.89 -6.95
N ALA A 94 -4.53 11.46 -6.43
CA ALA A 94 -3.89 12.11 -5.28
C ALA A 94 -3.54 13.59 -5.57
N LYS A 95 -3.08 13.91 -6.78
CA LYS A 95 -2.85 15.28 -7.23
C LYS A 95 -4.15 16.10 -7.29
N TRP A 96 -5.24 15.53 -7.83
CA TRP A 96 -6.53 16.22 -7.87
C TRP A 96 -7.07 16.50 -6.46
N LEU A 97 -6.90 15.54 -5.54
CA LEU A 97 -7.28 15.68 -4.14
C LEU A 97 -6.45 16.77 -3.44
N LYS A 98 -5.12 16.83 -3.68
CA LYS A 98 -4.27 17.92 -3.21
C LYS A 98 -4.82 19.29 -3.63
N ASN A 99 -5.23 19.43 -4.89
CA ASN A 99 -5.80 20.68 -5.41
C ASN A 99 -7.14 21.07 -4.74
N LYS A 100 -7.77 20.11 -4.03
CA LYS A 100 -8.97 20.33 -3.20
C LYS A 100 -8.66 20.46 -1.70
N GLY A 101 -7.40 20.46 -1.32
CA GLY A 101 -6.99 20.49 0.08
C GLY A 101 -7.29 19.19 0.84
N ILE A 102 -7.50 18.08 0.13
CA ILE A 102 -7.80 16.76 0.71
C ILE A 102 -6.48 15.95 0.78
N PRO A 103 -5.95 15.67 1.97
CA PRO A 103 -4.76 14.84 2.12
C PRO A 103 -5.07 13.37 1.86
N VAL A 104 -4.07 12.64 1.34
CA VAL A 104 -4.10 11.18 1.21
C VAL A 104 -3.31 10.58 2.36
N GLU A 105 -3.96 9.75 3.16
CA GLU A 105 -3.33 9.10 4.30
C GLU A 105 -2.32 8.04 3.90
N CYS A 106 -2.72 7.18 2.95
CA CYS A 106 -1.86 6.14 2.42
C CYS A 106 -2.04 6.00 0.91
N LEU A 107 -0.94 6.09 0.16
CA LEU A 107 -0.88 5.83 -1.27
C LEU A 107 -0.12 4.53 -1.52
N ILE A 108 -0.82 3.54 -2.08
CA ILE A 108 -0.33 2.18 -2.27
C ILE A 108 -0.13 1.92 -3.76
N LEU A 109 1.10 1.71 -4.17
CA LEU A 109 1.51 1.59 -5.56
C LEU A 109 2.19 0.24 -5.83
N PHE A 110 1.58 -0.55 -6.69
CA PHE A 110 2.11 -1.81 -7.17
C PHE A 110 2.64 -1.61 -8.59
N ASP A 111 3.94 -1.38 -8.72
CA ASP A 111 4.67 -1.21 -9.97
C ASP A 111 3.95 -0.29 -10.97
N PRO A 112 3.67 0.98 -10.60
CA PRO A 112 2.90 1.91 -11.39
C PRO A 112 3.59 2.22 -12.72
N VAL A 113 2.80 2.20 -13.79
CA VAL A 113 3.24 2.43 -15.17
C VAL A 113 2.29 3.40 -15.84
N ASP A 114 2.83 4.41 -16.48
CA ASP A 114 2.03 5.30 -17.32
C ASP A 114 2.32 5.11 -18.81
N ARG A 115 1.29 4.79 -19.56
CA ARG A 115 1.30 4.75 -21.02
C ARG A 115 0.25 5.66 -21.64
N THR A 116 -0.26 6.61 -20.86
CA THR A 116 -1.30 7.56 -21.28
C THR A 116 -0.77 8.63 -22.23
N GLY A 117 0.54 8.80 -22.36
CA GLY A 117 1.16 9.76 -23.26
C GLY A 117 0.78 9.56 -24.74
N GLN A 118 0.43 8.34 -25.14
CA GLN A 118 -0.08 8.05 -26.49
C GLN A 118 -1.46 8.64 -26.74
N MET A 119 -2.16 9.06 -25.69
CA MET A 119 -3.51 9.65 -25.69
C MET A 119 -3.49 11.15 -25.35
N GLY A 120 -2.32 11.75 -25.32
CA GLY A 120 -2.15 13.17 -25.02
C GLY A 120 -2.25 13.53 -23.53
N LEU A 121 -2.24 12.55 -22.63
CA LEU A 121 -2.24 12.79 -21.18
C LEU A 121 -0.82 12.73 -20.65
N PRO A 122 -0.27 13.83 -20.11
CA PRO A 122 1.13 13.90 -19.66
C PRO A 122 1.30 13.37 -18.21
N TRP A 123 0.75 12.19 -17.90
CA TRP A 123 0.79 11.66 -16.54
C TRP A 123 2.10 10.98 -16.17
N LYS A 124 2.90 10.60 -17.15
CA LYS A 124 4.17 9.90 -16.95
C LYS A 124 5.08 10.59 -15.94
N ASP A 125 5.10 11.90 -15.97
CA ASP A 125 5.96 12.72 -15.11
C ASP A 125 5.19 13.35 -13.93
N THR A 126 3.93 12.95 -13.71
CA THR A 126 3.16 13.44 -12.56
C THR A 126 3.87 13.03 -11.26
N PRO A 127 4.32 14.01 -10.45
CA PRO A 127 4.92 13.69 -9.16
C PRO A 127 3.84 13.27 -8.16
N ILE A 128 4.24 12.48 -7.17
CA ILE A 128 3.37 12.15 -6.04
C ILE A 128 3.14 13.41 -5.21
N ALA A 129 1.88 13.68 -4.89
CA ALA A 129 1.49 14.85 -4.11
C ALA A 129 2.14 14.81 -2.71
N ASP A 130 2.69 15.94 -2.28
CA ASP A 130 3.32 16.12 -0.95
C ASP A 130 2.32 16.10 0.21
N THR A 131 1.03 16.08 -0.08
CA THR A 131 -0.06 15.84 0.88
C THR A 131 -0.30 14.37 1.18
N VAL A 132 0.44 13.46 0.55
CA VAL A 132 0.43 12.03 0.86
C VAL A 132 1.31 11.79 2.10
N LYS A 133 0.74 11.18 3.14
CA LYS A 133 1.46 10.95 4.40
C LYS A 133 2.30 9.67 4.36
N THR A 134 1.71 8.58 3.91
CA THR A 134 2.37 7.27 3.83
C THR A 134 2.40 6.80 2.39
N ILE A 135 3.58 6.40 1.91
CA ILE A 135 3.77 5.84 0.57
C ILE A 135 4.23 4.40 0.69
N VAL A 136 3.44 3.49 0.13
CA VAL A 136 3.77 2.07 0.00
C VAL A 136 3.98 1.80 -1.48
N TYR A 137 5.21 1.82 -1.96
CA TYR A 137 5.53 1.67 -3.38
C TYR A 137 6.41 0.43 -3.60
N ALA A 138 5.79 -0.64 -4.11
CA ALA A 138 6.48 -1.83 -4.58
C ALA A 138 6.86 -1.65 -6.06
N LYS A 139 8.14 -1.81 -6.38
CA LYS A 139 8.70 -1.64 -7.71
C LYS A 139 9.46 -2.90 -8.13
N ARG A 140 9.38 -3.29 -9.42
CA ARG A 140 10.17 -4.42 -9.92
C ARG A 140 11.66 -4.10 -9.99
N MET A 141 12.49 -5.07 -9.64
CA MET A 141 13.92 -4.99 -9.86
C MET A 141 14.26 -5.00 -11.34
N LYS A 142 15.18 -4.15 -11.77
CA LYS A 142 15.69 -4.13 -13.16
C LYS A 142 16.31 -5.47 -13.55
N SER A 143 16.92 -6.19 -12.61
CA SER A 143 17.51 -7.52 -12.83
C SER A 143 16.49 -8.61 -13.19
N ALA A 144 15.21 -8.42 -12.91
CA ALA A 144 14.13 -9.33 -13.28
C ALA A 144 13.87 -9.34 -14.81
N LYS A 145 14.30 -8.30 -15.54
CA LYS A 145 14.08 -8.15 -16.98
C LYS A 145 12.61 -8.29 -17.40
N SER A 146 11.70 -7.83 -16.55
CA SER A 146 10.25 -7.89 -16.78
C SER A 146 9.75 -6.54 -17.26
N ARG A 147 9.00 -6.52 -18.37
CA ARG A 147 8.34 -5.31 -18.90
C ARG A 147 9.22 -4.06 -18.86
N GLU A 148 10.49 -4.18 -19.26
CA GLU A 148 11.44 -3.05 -19.22
C GLU A 148 10.96 -1.86 -20.07
N SER A 149 10.25 -2.14 -21.17
CA SER A 149 9.64 -1.13 -22.03
C SER A 149 8.56 -0.28 -21.36
N PHE A 150 7.99 -0.74 -20.23
CA PHE A 150 6.91 0.00 -19.56
C PHE A 150 7.40 1.20 -18.77
N GLY A 151 8.65 1.16 -18.29
CA GLY A 151 9.14 2.16 -17.33
C GLY A 151 8.42 2.08 -15.99
N ASN A 152 8.49 3.14 -15.21
CA ASN A 152 7.72 3.39 -13.99
C ASN A 152 7.39 4.89 -13.89
N CYS A 153 6.28 5.23 -13.26
CA CYS A 153 5.89 6.60 -12.94
C CYS A 153 5.87 6.82 -11.41
N GLY A 154 5.63 8.06 -10.97
CA GLY A 154 5.61 8.41 -9.55
C GLY A 154 6.97 8.29 -8.85
N LEU A 155 8.07 8.45 -9.57
CA LEU A 155 9.43 8.33 -9.01
C LEU A 155 9.91 9.60 -8.29
N ARG A 156 9.13 10.68 -8.36
CA ARG A 156 9.41 11.97 -7.69
C ARG A 156 8.21 12.44 -6.89
N MET A 157 8.51 13.10 -5.79
CA MET A 157 7.54 13.83 -4.99
C MET A 157 7.36 15.25 -5.56
N TRP A 158 6.27 15.90 -5.19
CA TRP A 158 5.97 17.29 -5.61
C TRP A 158 7.04 18.29 -5.18
N ASN A 159 7.69 18.06 -4.06
CA ASN A 159 8.82 18.86 -3.56
C ASN A 159 10.16 18.60 -4.30
N GLY A 160 10.15 17.76 -5.35
CA GLY A 160 11.32 17.38 -6.14
C GLY A 160 12.14 16.21 -5.58
N GLU A 161 11.85 15.75 -4.37
CA GLU A 161 12.54 14.61 -3.76
C GLU A 161 12.21 13.28 -4.49
N ARG A 162 13.09 12.32 -4.33
CA ARG A 162 12.86 10.97 -4.84
C ARG A 162 11.81 10.26 -3.98
N THR A 163 10.80 9.68 -4.63
CA THR A 163 9.81 8.85 -3.94
C THR A 163 10.47 7.64 -3.28
N PRO A 164 10.20 7.35 -2.01
CA PRO A 164 10.64 6.11 -1.39
C PRO A 164 9.93 4.91 -2.02
N TYR A 165 10.68 3.86 -2.36
CA TYR A 165 10.13 2.60 -2.85
C TYR A 165 10.96 1.42 -2.40
N LYS A 166 10.36 0.23 -2.42
CA LYS A 166 11.07 -1.05 -2.23
C LYS A 166 11.03 -1.86 -3.52
N GLU A 167 12.18 -2.41 -3.90
CA GLU A 167 12.30 -3.25 -5.08
C GLU A 167 12.15 -4.74 -4.74
N PHE A 168 11.47 -5.46 -5.65
CA PHE A 168 11.26 -6.90 -5.51
C PHE A 168 11.63 -7.63 -6.81
N PHE A 169 12.18 -8.82 -6.67
CA PHE A 169 12.52 -9.68 -7.78
C PHE A 169 11.29 -10.51 -8.19
N ALA A 170 10.48 -9.94 -9.04
CA ALA A 170 9.28 -10.56 -9.61
C ALA A 170 8.97 -9.95 -10.97
N THR A 171 8.04 -10.54 -11.71
CA THR A 171 7.51 -9.91 -12.91
C THR A 171 6.61 -8.73 -12.57
N HIS A 172 6.27 -7.93 -13.59
CA HIS A 172 5.26 -6.89 -13.48
C HIS A 172 3.93 -7.45 -12.94
N GLY A 173 3.51 -8.63 -13.42
CA GLY A 173 2.32 -9.32 -12.93
C GLY A 173 2.42 -9.72 -11.45
N GLY A 174 3.55 -10.30 -11.05
CA GLY A 174 3.81 -10.68 -9.67
C GLY A 174 3.74 -9.50 -8.71
N LEU A 175 4.23 -8.32 -9.11
CA LEU A 175 4.14 -7.08 -8.31
C LEU A 175 2.70 -6.62 -8.05
N GLY A 176 1.78 -6.96 -8.94
CA GLY A 176 0.35 -6.63 -8.80
C GLY A 176 -0.50 -7.71 -8.14
N GLY A 177 0.10 -8.85 -7.76
CA GLY A 177 -0.65 -10.01 -7.23
C GLY A 177 -1.27 -10.90 -8.31
N VAL A 178 -0.78 -10.79 -9.55
CA VAL A 178 -1.20 -11.60 -10.70
C VAL A 178 0.03 -12.33 -11.26
N PRO A 179 0.69 -13.21 -10.48
CA PRO A 179 1.89 -13.90 -10.92
C PRO A 179 1.59 -14.87 -12.05
N TRP A 180 2.58 -15.10 -12.88
CA TRP A 180 2.49 -16.05 -13.98
C TRP A 180 2.33 -17.50 -13.48
N THR A 181 1.59 -18.29 -14.25
CA THR A 181 1.36 -19.72 -13.99
C THR A 181 2.06 -20.61 -15.01
N GLU A 182 2.49 -20.07 -16.13
CA GLU A 182 3.25 -20.72 -17.17
C GLU A 182 4.60 -20.02 -17.39
N PRO A 183 5.66 -20.71 -17.76
CA PRO A 183 5.78 -22.14 -18.05
C PRO A 183 5.75 -23.03 -16.80
N LYS A 184 5.19 -24.25 -16.91
CA LYS A 184 5.05 -25.19 -15.76
C LYS A 184 6.37 -25.78 -15.28
N ALA A 185 7.38 -25.83 -16.10
CA ALA A 185 8.63 -26.57 -15.85
C ALA A 185 9.85 -25.66 -15.73
N GLY A 186 9.89 -24.80 -14.71
CA GLY A 186 11.13 -24.12 -14.27
C GLY A 186 11.83 -23.16 -15.24
N GLY A 187 11.29 -22.99 -16.45
CA GLY A 187 11.82 -22.06 -17.44
C GLY A 187 11.54 -20.61 -17.08
N PHE A 188 12.31 -19.68 -17.68
CA PHE A 188 12.03 -18.27 -17.54
C PHE A 188 10.74 -17.88 -18.24
N ILE A 189 9.97 -17.00 -17.59
CA ILE A 189 8.72 -16.46 -18.12
C ILE A 189 9.01 -15.64 -19.37
N ASP A 190 8.21 -15.86 -20.41
CA ASP A 190 8.21 -15.06 -21.64
C ASP A 190 6.96 -14.17 -21.65
N GLU A 191 7.18 -12.88 -21.55
CA GLU A 191 6.10 -11.88 -21.50
C GLU A 191 5.66 -11.43 -22.91
N GLY A 192 6.25 -11.98 -23.95
CA GLY A 192 6.01 -11.59 -25.33
C GLY A 192 6.61 -10.22 -25.69
N PRO A 193 6.44 -9.82 -26.97
CA PRO A 193 7.04 -8.57 -27.46
C PRO A 193 6.52 -7.34 -26.73
N PRO A 194 7.33 -6.27 -26.61
CA PRO A 194 8.73 -6.17 -27.03
C PRO A 194 9.74 -6.73 -26.03
N ASP A 195 9.32 -7.15 -24.82
CA ASP A 195 10.21 -7.45 -23.72
C ASP A 195 10.71 -8.92 -23.68
N PHE A 196 9.93 -9.85 -24.25
CA PHE A 196 10.24 -11.28 -24.33
C PHE A 196 10.64 -11.95 -23.00
N LYS A 197 11.78 -12.63 -22.95
CA LYS A 197 12.19 -13.46 -21.81
C LYS A 197 12.68 -12.64 -20.62
N THR A 198 12.05 -12.90 -19.49
CA THR A 198 12.49 -12.39 -18.18
C THR A 198 13.65 -13.23 -17.62
N ARG A 199 14.13 -12.87 -16.45
CA ARG A 199 15.02 -13.69 -15.61
C ARG A 199 14.27 -14.26 -14.40
N VAL A 200 12.97 -14.36 -14.49
CA VAL A 200 12.08 -14.80 -13.42
C VAL A 200 11.41 -16.11 -13.85
N THR A 201 11.48 -17.14 -13.01
CA THR A 201 10.68 -18.36 -13.16
C THR A 201 9.32 -18.18 -12.44
N VAL A 202 8.36 -19.05 -12.72
CA VAL A 202 7.04 -19.04 -12.04
C VAL A 202 7.19 -19.15 -10.52
N ALA A 203 8.12 -19.96 -10.04
CA ALA A 203 8.36 -20.09 -8.60
C ALA A 203 8.93 -18.80 -7.99
N MET A 204 9.88 -18.14 -8.67
CA MET A 204 10.43 -16.85 -8.26
C MET A 204 9.35 -15.75 -8.28
N ASP A 205 8.51 -15.74 -9.31
CA ASP A 205 7.44 -14.76 -9.44
C ASP A 205 6.43 -14.88 -8.31
N ARG A 206 6.02 -16.09 -7.98
CA ARG A 206 5.12 -16.37 -6.84
C ARG A 206 5.77 -15.98 -5.51
N ALA A 207 7.03 -16.32 -5.30
CA ALA A 207 7.77 -15.93 -4.09
C ALA A 207 7.89 -14.41 -3.97
N GLY A 208 8.19 -13.72 -5.08
CA GLY A 208 8.24 -12.26 -5.13
C GLY A 208 6.88 -11.62 -4.86
N ALA A 209 5.80 -12.14 -5.46
CA ALA A 209 4.43 -11.69 -5.19
C ALA A 209 4.06 -11.82 -3.70
N ASN A 210 4.36 -12.97 -3.08
CA ASN A 210 4.11 -13.17 -1.64
C ASN A 210 4.91 -12.18 -0.78
N ALA A 211 6.15 -11.89 -1.15
CA ALA A 211 6.98 -10.92 -0.44
C ALA A 211 6.43 -9.48 -0.57
N VAL A 212 5.93 -9.10 -1.75
CA VAL A 212 5.24 -7.82 -1.98
C VAL A 212 4.00 -7.74 -1.12
N GLN A 213 3.13 -8.76 -1.17
CA GLN A 213 1.89 -8.80 -0.40
C GLN A 213 2.16 -8.61 1.08
N LYS A 214 3.03 -9.45 1.65
CA LYS A 214 3.35 -9.36 3.08
C LYS A 214 3.86 -7.97 3.45
N TRP A 215 4.87 -7.48 2.76
CA TRP A 215 5.47 -6.18 3.08
C TRP A 215 4.49 -5.02 2.93
N SER A 216 3.73 -4.97 1.85
CA SER A 216 2.83 -3.85 1.59
C SER A 216 1.62 -3.87 2.52
N PHE A 217 1.07 -5.06 2.80
CA PHE A 217 -0.12 -5.18 3.65
C PHE A 217 0.22 -4.90 5.12
N ASP A 218 1.40 -5.29 5.61
CA ASP A 218 1.87 -4.91 6.94
C ASP A 218 1.90 -3.38 7.09
N LEU A 219 2.47 -2.65 6.10
CA LEU A 219 2.52 -1.18 6.13
C LEU A 219 1.13 -0.52 5.98
N VAL A 220 0.25 -1.09 5.17
CA VAL A 220 -1.12 -0.59 5.02
C VAL A 220 -1.91 -0.77 6.31
N MET A 221 -1.74 -1.90 6.98
CA MET A 221 -2.38 -2.15 8.28
C MET A 221 -1.87 -1.19 9.36
N ASP A 222 -0.55 -0.95 9.40
CA ASP A 222 0.02 0.04 10.32
C ASP A 222 -0.59 1.44 10.09
N ALA A 223 -0.63 1.89 8.83
CA ALA A 223 -1.21 3.19 8.47
C ALA A 223 -2.72 3.25 8.78
N LEU A 224 -3.44 2.13 8.60
CA LEU A 224 -4.88 2.05 8.90
C LEU A 224 -5.14 2.19 10.40
N LEU A 225 -4.38 1.47 11.22
CA LEU A 225 -4.51 1.51 12.67
C LEU A 225 -4.19 2.90 13.23
N GLU A 226 -3.10 3.52 12.77
CA GLU A 226 -2.75 4.90 13.16
C GLU A 226 -3.84 5.90 12.78
N CYS A 227 -4.43 5.71 11.59
CA CYS A 227 -5.50 6.55 11.10
C CYS A 227 -6.79 6.37 11.90
N GLU A 228 -7.18 5.12 12.21
CA GLU A 228 -8.37 4.84 13.02
C GLU A 228 -8.24 5.42 14.43
N GLU A 229 -7.08 5.29 15.06
CA GLU A 229 -6.83 5.85 16.38
C GLU A 229 -6.99 7.37 16.36
N ARG A 230 -6.41 8.05 15.40
CA ARG A 230 -6.53 9.51 15.24
C ARG A 230 -7.97 9.96 14.99
N LEU A 231 -8.75 9.22 14.19
CA LEU A 231 -10.13 9.58 13.88
C LEU A 231 -11.13 9.29 15.01
N ARG A 232 -10.78 8.44 15.96
CA ARG A 232 -11.63 8.18 17.13
C ARG A 232 -11.60 9.30 18.15
N GLU A 233 -10.47 10.01 18.24
CA GLU A 233 -10.27 11.05 19.27
C GLU A 233 -9.58 12.30 18.65
N PRO A 234 -10.28 13.05 17.77
CA PRO A 234 -9.66 14.14 17.02
C PRO A 234 -9.19 15.33 17.87
N ASP A 235 -9.72 15.51 19.08
CA ASP A 235 -9.51 16.71 19.91
C ASP A 235 -9.00 16.43 21.34
N ASP A 236 -8.37 15.28 21.62
CA ASP A 236 -7.77 15.05 22.95
C ASP A 236 -6.37 15.68 23.04
N PRO A 237 -6.21 16.82 23.78
CA PRO A 237 -4.91 17.49 23.93
C PRO A 237 -3.85 16.63 24.62
N ALA A 238 -4.23 15.54 25.30
CA ALA A 238 -3.33 14.61 25.96
C ALA A 238 -2.59 13.67 24.99
N LYS A 239 -2.99 13.65 23.71
CA LYS A 239 -2.44 12.77 22.66
C LYS A 239 -1.53 13.46 21.65
N GLN A 240 -1.05 14.65 21.98
CA GLN A 240 0.05 15.23 21.20
C GLN A 240 1.31 14.33 21.33
N PRO A 241 2.14 14.20 20.27
CA PRO A 241 3.35 13.40 20.32
C PRO A 241 4.24 13.85 21.50
N GLY A 242 4.27 13.04 22.55
CA GLY A 242 4.98 13.35 23.81
C GLY A 242 4.13 13.38 25.08
N ALA A 243 2.80 13.39 25.01
CA ALA A 243 1.94 13.31 26.18
C ALA A 243 1.66 11.84 26.54
N ASN A 244 2.20 11.40 27.66
CA ASN A 244 1.99 10.08 28.25
C ASN A 244 0.68 10.09 29.06
N PRO A 245 -0.38 9.35 28.69
CA PRO A 245 -1.56 9.26 29.53
C PRO A 245 -1.29 8.34 30.72
N ARG A 246 -0.64 8.85 31.73
CA ARG A 246 -0.62 8.20 33.04
C ARG A 246 -2.01 8.34 33.68
N ARG A 247 -2.68 7.22 33.93
CA ARG A 247 -3.69 7.22 34.99
C ARG A 247 -2.96 7.51 36.31
N PRO A 248 -3.34 8.50 37.08
CA PRO A 248 -2.71 8.77 38.38
C PRO A 248 -2.87 7.53 39.27
N GLY A 249 -1.75 6.90 39.65
CA GLY A 249 -1.73 5.87 40.70
C GLY A 249 -1.33 4.45 40.31
N GLN A 250 -0.95 4.14 39.06
CA GLN A 250 -0.40 2.82 38.73
C GLN A 250 1.12 2.88 38.54
N GLU A 251 1.85 2.10 39.32
CA GLU A 251 3.28 1.87 39.06
C GLU A 251 3.48 1.11 37.74
N PRO A 252 4.50 1.45 36.97
CA PRO A 252 4.78 0.77 35.70
C PRO A 252 5.11 -0.70 35.95
N LYS A 253 4.39 -1.60 35.26
CA LYS A 253 4.65 -3.04 35.32
C LYS A 253 5.81 -3.39 34.41
N ILE A 254 6.64 -4.34 34.81
CA ILE A 254 7.71 -4.89 33.98
C ILE A 254 7.28 -6.27 33.49
N HIS A 255 7.25 -6.45 32.17
CA HIS A 255 7.09 -7.76 31.54
C HIS A 255 8.46 -8.31 31.16
N VAL A 256 8.73 -9.55 31.56
CA VAL A 256 9.93 -10.29 31.10
C VAL A 256 9.50 -11.16 29.91
N VAL A 257 10.04 -10.87 28.73
CA VAL A 257 9.71 -11.59 27.50
C VAL A 257 9.99 -13.08 27.64
N GLN A 258 9.00 -13.90 27.33
CA GLN A 258 9.05 -15.36 27.34
C GLN A 258 9.26 -15.91 25.92
N PRO A 259 9.77 -17.16 25.77
CA PRO A 259 9.75 -17.83 24.49
C PRO A 259 8.33 -17.86 23.89
N GLY A 260 8.17 -17.41 22.64
CA GLY A 260 6.87 -17.32 21.97
C GLY A 260 6.06 -16.07 22.29
N ASP A 261 6.67 -15.05 22.91
CA ASP A 261 6.06 -13.72 23.03
C ASP A 261 6.34 -12.86 21.80
N TRP A 262 5.38 -12.01 21.49
CA TRP A 262 5.48 -10.88 20.57
C TRP A 262 4.72 -9.71 21.15
N LEU A 263 5.05 -8.50 20.72
CA LEU A 263 4.53 -7.28 21.36
C LEU A 263 3.01 -7.18 21.39
N SER A 264 2.32 -7.59 20.33
CA SER A 264 0.85 -7.57 20.31
C SER A 264 0.23 -8.63 21.25
N LYS A 265 0.88 -9.77 21.49
CA LYS A 265 0.44 -10.74 22.51
C LYS A 265 0.59 -10.16 23.92
N ILE A 266 1.71 -9.51 24.18
CA ILE A 266 1.95 -8.81 25.45
C ILE A 266 0.89 -7.71 25.64
N ALA A 267 0.59 -6.95 24.58
CA ALA A 267 -0.45 -5.90 24.63
C ALA A 267 -1.84 -6.47 24.96
N ILE A 268 -2.24 -7.61 24.41
CA ILE A 268 -3.49 -8.30 24.81
C ILE A 268 -3.48 -8.60 26.32
N THR A 269 -2.37 -9.12 26.83
CA THR A 269 -2.27 -9.52 28.25
C THR A 269 -2.46 -8.34 29.19
N TYR A 270 -1.92 -7.18 28.86
CA TYR A 270 -1.91 -6.02 29.78
C TYR A 270 -3.00 -4.99 29.49
N TYR A 271 -3.44 -4.87 28.26
CA TYR A 271 -4.41 -3.85 27.82
C TYR A 271 -5.72 -4.44 27.28
N GLY A 272 -5.79 -5.76 27.08
CA GLY A 272 -6.93 -6.42 26.44
C GLY A 272 -7.06 -6.11 24.93
N ASP A 273 -6.05 -5.47 24.33
CA ASP A 273 -6.06 -5.01 22.96
C ASP A 273 -4.69 -5.22 22.30
N MET A 274 -4.67 -6.04 21.26
CA MET A 274 -3.44 -6.35 20.52
C MET A 274 -2.82 -5.12 19.84
N ASN A 275 -3.64 -4.13 19.47
CA ASN A 275 -3.19 -2.94 18.76
C ASN A 275 -2.38 -1.99 19.66
N LYS A 276 -2.43 -2.18 20.98
CA LYS A 276 -1.63 -1.40 21.93
C LYS A 276 -0.18 -1.84 22.07
N TRP A 277 0.30 -2.72 21.19
CA TRP A 277 1.72 -3.10 21.18
C TRP A 277 2.68 -1.92 20.99
N ARG A 278 2.24 -0.88 20.26
CA ARG A 278 3.02 0.35 20.06
C ARG A 278 3.22 1.13 21.35
N VAL A 279 2.25 1.16 22.25
CA VAL A 279 2.39 1.79 23.58
C VAL A 279 3.56 1.19 24.33
N ILE A 280 3.77 -0.12 24.19
CA ILE A 280 4.91 -0.83 24.76
C ILE A 280 6.19 -0.46 24.00
N TYR A 281 6.17 -0.57 22.66
CA TYR A 281 7.35 -0.38 21.81
C TYR A 281 7.89 1.05 21.85
N ASP A 282 7.01 2.05 21.71
CA ASP A 282 7.41 3.46 21.59
C ASP A 282 7.85 4.09 22.90
N HIS A 283 7.67 3.37 24.02
CA HIS A 283 8.26 3.80 25.28
C HIS A 283 9.80 3.89 25.16
N PRO A 284 10.43 5.04 25.49
CA PRO A 284 11.87 5.29 25.23
C PRO A 284 12.79 4.21 25.79
N GLN A 285 12.48 3.62 26.94
CA GLN A 285 13.25 2.54 27.55
C GLN A 285 13.12 1.24 26.76
N ASN A 286 11.90 0.90 26.30
CA ASN A 286 11.66 -0.31 25.53
C ASN A 286 12.30 -0.23 24.15
N ARG A 287 12.21 0.93 23.53
CA ARG A 287 12.84 1.17 22.22
C ARG A 287 14.35 1.00 22.24
N ARG A 288 15.01 1.40 23.35
CA ARG A 288 16.44 1.13 23.56
C ARG A 288 16.72 -0.37 23.77
N THR A 289 15.84 -1.07 24.47
CA THR A 289 15.95 -2.50 24.77
C THR A 289 15.70 -3.39 23.55
N ILE A 290 14.68 -3.05 22.74
CA ILE A 290 14.24 -3.81 21.56
C ILE A 290 15.08 -3.45 20.32
N GLY A 291 15.44 -2.19 20.16
CA GLY A 291 16.10 -1.66 18.97
C GLY A 291 15.12 -1.22 17.90
N ALA A 292 15.60 -1.05 16.66
CA ALA A 292 14.83 -0.47 15.54
C ALA A 292 13.72 -1.37 14.99
N ASN A 293 13.73 -2.68 15.29
CA ASN A 293 12.74 -3.62 14.75
C ASN A 293 11.87 -4.20 15.87
N PRO A 294 10.57 -3.80 15.96
CA PRO A 294 9.64 -4.26 16.98
C PRO A 294 9.37 -5.77 16.94
N ASN A 295 9.65 -6.44 15.82
CA ASN A 295 9.44 -7.87 15.67
C ASN A 295 10.59 -8.73 16.20
N LEU A 296 11.64 -8.10 16.75
CA LEU A 296 12.83 -8.79 17.24
C LEU A 296 12.97 -8.74 18.76
N ILE A 297 11.88 -8.88 19.50
CA ILE A 297 11.97 -9.08 20.95
C ILE A 297 12.56 -10.46 21.27
N LYS A 298 13.36 -10.54 22.31
CA LYS A 298 14.07 -11.77 22.69
C LYS A 298 13.68 -12.19 24.10
N PRO A 299 13.53 -13.50 24.35
CA PRO A 299 13.33 -14.00 25.71
C PRO A 299 14.36 -13.42 26.70
N GLY A 300 13.89 -13.05 27.87
CA GLY A 300 14.68 -12.40 28.92
C GLY A 300 14.75 -10.87 28.86
N GLN A 301 14.35 -10.23 27.75
CA GLN A 301 14.22 -8.76 27.72
C GLN A 301 13.16 -8.28 28.72
N ARG A 302 13.47 -7.19 29.42
CA ARG A 302 12.56 -6.56 30.41
C ARG A 302 11.91 -5.34 29.74
N LEU A 303 10.63 -5.46 29.46
CA LEU A 303 9.85 -4.40 28.83
C LEU A 303 8.98 -3.70 29.87
N LEU A 304 9.02 -2.40 29.89
CA LEU A 304 8.16 -1.58 30.71
C LEU A 304 6.78 -1.53 30.04
N ILE A 305 5.73 -1.76 30.83
CA ILE A 305 4.34 -1.69 30.39
C ILE A 305 3.79 -0.38 30.97
N PRO A 306 3.69 0.66 30.12
CA PRO A 306 3.28 2.00 30.53
C PRO A 306 1.86 2.08 31.04
#